data_d44071d69ed41a942308f730a29a1e7b
#
_entry.id   d44071d69ed41a942308f730a29a1e7b
#
_cell.length_a   1.000
_cell.length_b   1.000
_cell.length_c   1.000
_cell.angle_alpha   90.00
_cell.angle_beta   90.00
_cell.angle_gamma   90.00
#
_symmetry.space_group_name_H-M   'P 1'
#
loop_
_entity.id
_entity.type
_entity.pdbx_description
1 polymer ?
#
loop_
_entity_poly.entity_id
_entity_poly.type
_entity_poly.pdbx_seq_one_letter_code
_entity_poly.pdbx_strand_id
1 'polypeptide(L)'
;MTNKKRRRRPVPRAGGQSTAGTHGGTTSDGPAASRTARSRAGSRPARREHKEEARRAREAARKRAARTAALRRVLTISVVGVLAIGLFTFLNRAASARPIPKYAVDAAKAAGCSVVKTPASAAPGFLHLSPGAPYSYAQHPATSGEHDPSPLPIPSGHVFTAPVQETHAVHNLEHGEIFIYFRDQGDGALPKDVVDALKHVAGTSKNTLIAPYREFQDSSTSLAFAAWNKLQTCPGTITAGQATSVAYGFEYAFACTGNSPEPKASGNGC
;
A
#
# COMPACT_ATOMS: atom_id res chain seq x y z
N MET A 1 11.15 -42.14 6.02
CA MET A 1 12.39 -42.68 5.49
C MET A 1 12.45 -42.46 4.00
N THR A 2 13.23 -41.53 3.52
CA THR A 2 13.97 -41.56 2.23
C THR A 2 14.78 -40.26 2.12
N ASN A 3 16.04 -40.47 2.25
CA ASN A 3 17.12 -39.48 2.28
C ASN A 3 17.53 -39.17 0.83
N LYS A 4 17.31 -37.93 0.33
CA LYS A 4 17.71 -37.54 -1.03
C LYS A 4 18.97 -36.67 -0.99
N LYS A 5 20.12 -37.32 -1.19
CA LYS A 5 21.46 -36.77 -1.36
C LYS A 5 21.48 -35.71 -2.47
N ARG A 6 21.85 -34.48 -2.15
CA ARG A 6 22.19 -33.41 -3.12
C ARG A 6 23.59 -33.72 -3.73
N ARG A 7 23.61 -33.99 -5.03
CA ARG A 7 24.83 -34.07 -5.85
C ARG A 7 25.37 -32.65 -6.08
N ARG A 8 26.65 -32.46 -5.71
CA ARG A 8 27.46 -31.27 -6.07
C ARG A 8 27.90 -31.40 -7.52
N ARG A 9 27.69 -30.32 -8.33
CA ARG A 9 28.25 -30.19 -9.69
C ARG A 9 29.71 -29.73 -9.61
N PRO A 10 30.63 -30.25 -10.44
CA PRO A 10 32.01 -29.78 -10.50
C PRO A 10 32.17 -28.55 -11.38
N VAL A 11 33.10 -27.68 -10.99
CA VAL A 11 33.54 -26.46 -11.68
C VAL A 11 34.54 -26.83 -12.76
N PRO A 12 34.49 -26.27 -14.00
CA PRO A 12 35.50 -26.48 -15.01
C PRO A 12 36.77 -25.66 -14.71
N ARG A 13 37.91 -26.30 -14.67
CA ARG A 13 39.26 -25.70 -14.67
C ARG A 13 39.61 -25.33 -16.08
N ALA A 14 39.94 -24.06 -16.34
CA ALA A 14 40.57 -23.63 -17.58
C ALA A 14 42.05 -24.03 -17.59
N GLY A 15 42.41 -24.85 -18.55
CA GLY A 15 43.78 -25.27 -18.81
C GLY A 15 44.52 -24.27 -19.63
N GLY A 16 45.71 -23.86 -19.22
CA GLY A 16 46.67 -23.14 -20.03
C GLY A 16 47.42 -24.09 -20.95
N GLN A 17 47.49 -23.74 -22.23
CA GLN A 17 48.39 -24.40 -23.19
C GLN A 17 49.58 -23.52 -23.40
N SER A 18 50.75 -24.13 -23.10
CA SER A 18 52.08 -23.65 -23.46
C SER A 18 52.46 -24.31 -24.79
N THR A 19 52.84 -23.51 -25.80
CA THR A 19 53.48 -24.05 -27.00
C THR A 19 54.87 -23.50 -27.09
N ALA A 20 55.81 -24.39 -27.02
CA ALA A 20 57.21 -24.22 -27.36
C ALA A 20 57.38 -24.31 -28.90
N GLY A 21 58.17 -23.45 -29.48
CA GLY A 21 58.58 -23.50 -30.86
C GLY A 21 60.07 -23.14 -30.97
N THR A 22 60.85 -24.12 -31.35
CA THR A 22 62.30 -24.15 -31.57
C THR A 22 62.63 -23.83 -33.05
N HIS A 23 63.78 -23.29 -33.27
CA HIS A 23 64.68 -23.23 -34.48
C HIS A 23 64.94 -21.79 -34.90
N GLY A 24 66.14 -21.37 -35.19
CA GLY A 24 67.37 -21.97 -35.56
C GLY A 24 68.30 -20.81 -36.10
N GLY A 25 69.54 -20.90 -35.94
CA GLY A 25 70.52 -19.91 -36.01
C GLY A 25 70.83 -19.34 -37.47
N THR A 26 71.58 -18.28 -37.49
CA THR A 26 72.74 -18.13 -38.35
C THR A 26 73.50 -16.88 -37.93
N THR A 27 74.80 -17.02 -38.01
CA THR A 27 75.92 -16.09 -37.79
C THR A 27 76.01 -14.99 -38.85
N SER A 28 76.39 -13.74 -38.46
CA SER A 28 77.33 -12.92 -39.27
C SER A 28 77.91 -11.78 -38.43
N ASP A 29 79.18 -11.60 -38.62
CA ASP A 29 80.13 -10.71 -37.95
C ASP A 29 79.92 -9.19 -38.19
N GLY A 30 80.28 -8.39 -37.13
CA GLY A 30 81.03 -7.16 -37.11
C GLY A 30 80.26 -5.82 -37.24
N PRO A 31 80.83 -4.68 -36.89
CA PRO A 31 81.97 -4.42 -36.01
C PRO A 31 81.66 -3.44 -34.86
N ALA A 32 82.58 -3.32 -33.96
CA ALA A 32 82.59 -2.47 -32.79
C ALA A 32 82.23 -1.00 -33.02
N ALA A 33 81.25 -0.46 -32.32
CA ALA A 33 80.97 0.94 -32.12
C ALA A 33 80.95 1.34 -30.66
N SER A 34 81.80 2.24 -30.34
CA SER A 34 82.03 2.97 -29.08
C SER A 34 80.85 3.11 -28.14
N ARG A 35 80.94 2.52 -26.93
CA ARG A 35 80.01 2.79 -25.81
C ARG A 35 80.42 4.07 -25.11
N THR A 36 79.84 5.19 -25.49
CA THR A 36 79.82 6.37 -24.63
C THR A 36 78.99 6.07 -23.36
N ALA A 37 79.66 6.05 -22.23
CA ALA A 37 79.03 5.94 -20.89
C ALA A 37 78.24 7.22 -20.61
N ARG A 38 76.92 7.22 -20.96
CA ARG A 38 75.97 8.22 -20.46
C ARG A 38 75.69 7.96 -19.00
N SER A 39 76.06 8.93 -18.16
CA SER A 39 75.90 9.01 -16.75
C SER A 39 74.45 8.70 -16.32
N ARG A 40 74.24 7.55 -15.67
CA ARG A 40 72.94 7.09 -15.08
C ARG A 40 72.67 7.67 -13.69
N ALA A 41 73.15 8.87 -13.35
CA ALA A 41 73.06 9.40 -11.97
C ALA A 41 71.79 10.22 -11.67
N GLY A 42 70.94 10.56 -12.69
CA GLY A 42 69.81 11.48 -12.49
C GLY A 42 68.41 10.87 -12.32
N SER A 43 68.21 9.55 -12.39
CA SER A 43 66.84 8.98 -12.54
C SER A 43 66.25 8.31 -11.29
N ARG A 44 66.99 8.24 -10.19
CA ARG A 44 66.50 7.56 -8.96
C ARG A 44 65.46 8.34 -8.16
N PRO A 45 65.52 9.69 -7.95
CA PRO A 45 64.46 10.41 -7.23
C PRO A 45 63.14 10.46 -7.98
N ALA A 46 63.16 10.81 -9.28
CA ALA A 46 61.95 10.88 -10.11
C ALA A 46 61.17 9.53 -10.17
N ARG A 47 61.90 8.42 -10.17
CA ARG A 47 61.28 7.09 -10.17
C ARG A 47 60.65 6.71 -8.82
N ARG A 48 61.15 7.28 -7.74
CA ARG A 48 60.52 7.13 -6.40
C ARG A 48 59.25 7.95 -6.30
N GLU A 49 59.25 9.20 -6.72
CA GLU A 49 58.08 10.09 -6.76
C GLU A 49 56.95 9.50 -7.60
N HIS A 50 57.22 9.04 -8.81
CA HIS A 50 56.22 8.35 -9.63
C HIS A 50 55.62 7.08 -8.97
N LYS A 51 56.41 6.33 -8.22
CA LYS A 51 55.89 5.17 -7.49
C LYS A 51 55.01 5.57 -6.33
N GLU A 52 55.34 6.64 -5.62
CA GLU A 52 54.52 7.15 -4.49
C GLU A 52 53.23 7.76 -5.02
N GLU A 53 53.25 8.54 -6.09
CA GLU A 53 52.04 9.05 -6.74
C GLU A 53 51.12 7.93 -7.23
N ALA A 54 51.68 6.93 -7.91
CA ALA A 54 50.93 5.77 -8.37
C ALA A 54 50.30 4.98 -7.18
N ARG A 55 51.02 4.90 -6.05
CA ARG A 55 50.48 4.28 -4.82
C ARG A 55 49.35 5.09 -4.24
N ARG A 56 49.49 6.41 -4.07
CA ARG A 56 48.47 7.33 -3.59
C ARG A 56 47.21 7.30 -4.49
N ALA A 57 47.41 7.31 -5.83
CA ALA A 57 46.31 7.19 -6.78
C ALA A 57 45.54 5.86 -6.63
N ARG A 58 46.24 4.74 -6.44
CA ARG A 58 45.60 3.41 -6.20
C ARG A 58 44.85 3.38 -4.87
N GLU A 59 45.41 3.95 -3.81
CA GLU A 59 44.74 4.04 -2.52
C GLU A 59 43.46 4.91 -2.58
N ALA A 60 43.55 6.05 -3.26
CA ALA A 60 42.40 6.92 -3.51
C ALA A 60 41.30 6.22 -4.34
N ALA A 61 41.71 5.51 -5.41
CA ALA A 61 40.77 4.73 -6.23
C ALA A 61 40.10 3.61 -5.42
N ARG A 62 40.84 2.87 -4.58
CA ARG A 62 40.28 1.87 -3.67
C ARG A 62 39.30 2.45 -2.68
N LYS A 63 39.60 3.59 -2.06
CA LYS A 63 38.68 4.29 -1.13
C LYS A 63 37.41 4.76 -1.84
N ARG A 64 37.51 5.30 -3.07
CA ARG A 64 36.35 5.67 -3.89
C ARG A 64 35.50 4.44 -4.25
N ALA A 65 36.11 3.36 -4.72
CA ALA A 65 35.42 2.12 -5.04
C ALA A 65 34.72 1.49 -3.80
N ALA A 66 35.38 1.53 -2.64
CA ALA A 66 34.77 1.04 -1.40
C ALA A 66 33.55 1.88 -0.97
N ARG A 67 33.65 3.23 -1.10
CA ARG A 67 32.51 4.13 -0.80
C ARG A 67 31.33 3.91 -1.74
N THR A 68 31.59 3.78 -3.05
CA THR A 68 30.52 3.51 -4.02
C THR A 68 29.88 2.14 -3.82
N ALA A 69 30.69 1.13 -3.49
CA ALA A 69 30.17 -0.20 -3.17
C ALA A 69 29.33 -0.19 -1.88
N ALA A 70 29.75 0.55 -0.85
CA ALA A 70 28.98 0.70 0.39
C ALA A 70 27.65 1.43 0.14
N LEU A 71 27.68 2.54 -0.61
CA LEU A 71 26.45 3.27 -0.98
C LEU A 71 25.49 2.41 -1.79
N ARG A 72 25.99 1.64 -2.77
CA ARG A 72 25.13 0.70 -3.52
C ARG A 72 24.50 -0.34 -2.63
N ARG A 73 25.26 -0.92 -1.69
CA ARG A 73 24.71 -1.90 -0.73
C ARG A 73 23.63 -1.30 0.15
N VAL A 74 23.86 -0.11 0.72
CA VAL A 74 22.86 0.59 1.54
C VAL A 74 21.59 0.87 0.72
N LEU A 75 21.74 1.40 -0.50
CA LEU A 75 20.61 1.68 -1.37
C LEU A 75 19.82 0.40 -1.72
N THR A 76 20.52 -0.69 -2.06
CA THR A 76 19.86 -1.97 -2.36
C THR A 76 19.09 -2.50 -1.15
N ILE A 77 19.69 -2.47 0.05
CA ILE A 77 19.03 -2.92 1.28
C ILE A 77 17.81 -2.06 1.58
N SER A 78 17.91 -0.73 1.42
CA SER A 78 16.78 0.19 1.63
C SER A 78 15.64 -0.08 0.67
N VAL A 79 15.92 -0.25 -0.62
CA VAL A 79 14.89 -0.56 -1.64
C VAL A 79 14.23 -1.90 -1.35
N VAL A 80 15.01 -2.94 -1.05
CA VAL A 80 14.46 -4.27 -0.70
C VAL A 80 13.61 -4.19 0.58
N GLY A 81 14.05 -3.42 1.58
CA GLY A 81 13.31 -3.21 2.82
C GLY A 81 11.95 -2.52 2.57
N VAL A 82 11.93 -1.46 1.78
CA VAL A 82 10.68 -0.75 1.42
C VAL A 82 9.74 -1.67 0.64
N LEU A 83 10.27 -2.42 -0.33
CA LEU A 83 9.46 -3.39 -1.11
C LEU A 83 8.92 -4.52 -0.23
N ALA A 84 9.71 -5.03 0.70
CA ALA A 84 9.26 -6.06 1.63
C ALA A 84 8.16 -5.57 2.59
N ILE A 85 8.32 -4.35 3.12
CA ILE A 85 7.28 -3.72 3.96
C ILE A 85 6.02 -3.46 3.14
N GLY A 86 6.14 -2.92 1.93
CA GLY A 86 5.01 -2.70 1.03
C GLY A 86 4.27 -3.99 0.68
N LEU A 87 4.99 -5.05 0.36
CA LEU A 87 4.43 -6.38 0.10
C LEU A 87 3.75 -6.96 1.34
N PHE A 88 4.40 -6.87 2.50
CA PHE A 88 3.84 -7.35 3.77
C PHE A 88 2.52 -6.63 4.13
N THR A 89 2.49 -5.30 4.02
CA THR A 89 1.27 -4.52 4.27
C THR A 89 0.18 -4.83 3.26
N PHE A 90 0.53 -5.02 1.98
CA PHE A 90 -0.40 -5.42 0.94
C PHE A 90 -1.00 -6.81 1.20
N LEU A 91 -0.16 -7.80 1.54
CA LEU A 91 -0.61 -9.16 1.84
C LEU A 91 -1.48 -9.22 3.10
N ASN A 92 -1.14 -8.47 4.15
CA ASN A 92 -1.96 -8.38 5.36
C ASN A 92 -3.33 -7.75 5.08
N ARG A 93 -3.39 -6.70 4.26
CA ARG A 93 -4.67 -6.10 3.85
C ARG A 93 -5.51 -7.07 3.01
N ALA A 94 -4.90 -7.77 2.07
CA ALA A 94 -5.61 -8.79 1.28
C ALA A 94 -6.11 -9.96 2.14
N ALA A 95 -5.33 -10.39 3.11
CA ALA A 95 -5.70 -11.48 4.01
C ALA A 95 -6.82 -11.13 4.99
N SER A 96 -7.04 -9.84 5.29
CA SER A 96 -8.11 -9.39 6.19
C SER A 96 -9.42 -9.04 5.46
N ALA A 97 -9.45 -9.08 4.13
CA ALA A 97 -10.69 -8.89 3.36
C ALA A 97 -11.63 -10.09 3.59
N ARG A 98 -12.84 -9.81 4.08
CA ARG A 98 -13.89 -10.81 4.24
C ARG A 98 -14.84 -10.73 3.05
N PRO A 99 -15.19 -11.87 2.40
CA PRO A 99 -16.18 -11.83 1.34
C PRO A 99 -17.56 -11.51 1.91
N ILE A 100 -18.35 -10.74 1.17
CA ILE A 100 -19.75 -10.49 1.56
C ILE A 100 -20.48 -11.82 1.53
N PRO A 101 -21.21 -12.18 2.60
CA PRO A 101 -21.96 -13.44 2.67
C PRO A 101 -23.00 -13.55 1.54
N LYS A 102 -23.17 -14.75 1.02
CA LYS A 102 -24.09 -14.99 -0.12
C LYS A 102 -25.51 -14.51 0.14
N TYR A 103 -26.05 -14.69 1.35
CA TYR A 103 -27.38 -14.22 1.70
C TYR A 103 -27.57 -12.70 1.53
N ALA A 104 -26.53 -11.94 1.84
CA ALA A 104 -26.56 -10.49 1.69
C ALA A 104 -26.41 -10.04 0.24
N VAL A 105 -25.60 -10.75 -0.55
CA VAL A 105 -25.50 -10.53 -2.01
C VAL A 105 -26.84 -10.82 -2.70
N ASP A 106 -27.49 -11.92 -2.33
CA ASP A 106 -28.79 -12.29 -2.89
C ASP A 106 -29.89 -11.29 -2.49
N ALA A 107 -29.90 -10.85 -1.23
CA ALA A 107 -30.83 -9.82 -0.76
C ALA A 107 -30.62 -8.48 -1.47
N ALA A 108 -29.38 -8.02 -1.61
CA ALA A 108 -29.05 -6.81 -2.34
C ALA A 108 -29.51 -6.88 -3.82
N LYS A 109 -29.24 -7.98 -4.49
CA LYS A 109 -29.68 -8.22 -5.87
C LYS A 109 -31.20 -8.20 -5.99
N ALA A 110 -31.90 -8.88 -5.10
CA ALA A 110 -33.35 -8.93 -5.10
C ALA A 110 -34.00 -7.56 -4.81
N ALA A 111 -33.33 -6.73 -4.01
CA ALA A 111 -33.75 -5.35 -3.71
C ALA A 111 -33.40 -4.33 -4.81
N GLY A 112 -32.67 -4.71 -5.84
CA GLY A 112 -32.16 -3.76 -6.86
C GLY A 112 -31.04 -2.86 -6.36
N CYS A 113 -30.31 -3.24 -5.29
CA CYS A 113 -29.14 -2.50 -4.83
C CYS A 113 -27.99 -2.60 -5.84
N SER A 114 -27.13 -1.58 -5.82
CA SER A 114 -25.85 -1.65 -6.55
C SER A 114 -24.96 -2.77 -6.01
N VAL A 115 -24.01 -3.23 -6.83
CA VAL A 115 -22.87 -3.97 -6.27
C VAL A 115 -22.04 -3.03 -5.38
N VAL A 116 -21.34 -3.59 -4.39
CA VAL A 116 -20.37 -2.78 -3.63
C VAL A 116 -19.26 -2.33 -4.56
N LYS A 117 -19.01 -1.04 -4.59
CA LYS A 117 -17.98 -0.41 -5.42
C LYS A 117 -17.00 0.40 -4.58
N THR A 118 -15.80 0.58 -5.08
CA THR A 118 -14.90 1.65 -4.64
C THR A 118 -15.19 2.86 -5.52
N PRO A 119 -15.67 3.99 -4.97
CA PRO A 119 -15.92 5.18 -5.76
C PRO A 119 -14.67 5.65 -6.50
N ALA A 120 -14.83 6.15 -7.74
CA ALA A 120 -13.71 6.63 -8.54
C ALA A 120 -13.01 7.85 -7.91
N SER A 121 -13.74 8.61 -7.12
CA SER A 121 -13.25 9.75 -6.33
C SER A 121 -12.68 9.36 -4.96
N ALA A 122 -12.62 8.06 -4.65
CA ALA A 122 -12.03 7.59 -3.42
C ALA A 122 -10.55 8.00 -3.37
N ALA A 123 -10.27 9.08 -2.66
CA ALA A 123 -8.91 9.56 -2.50
C ALA A 123 -8.10 8.58 -1.64
N PRO A 124 -6.85 8.29 -2.02
CA PRO A 124 -5.98 7.42 -1.22
C PRO A 124 -5.50 8.10 0.08
N GLY A 125 -5.86 9.37 0.30
CA GLY A 125 -5.38 10.18 1.41
C GLY A 125 -6.23 10.01 2.67
N PHE A 126 -5.54 9.88 3.78
CA PHE A 126 -6.06 9.97 5.16
C PHE A 126 -5.46 11.21 5.85
N LEU A 127 -5.38 12.32 5.11
CA LEU A 127 -4.91 13.59 5.65
C LEU A 127 -6.04 14.27 6.40
N HIS A 128 -5.74 14.71 7.62
CA HIS A 128 -6.66 15.52 8.38
C HIS A 128 -6.66 16.97 7.88
N LEU A 129 -7.84 17.54 7.77
CA LEU A 129 -8.06 18.95 7.57
C LEU A 129 -7.72 19.75 8.84
N SER A 130 -7.64 21.08 8.74
CA SER A 130 -7.74 21.90 9.95
C SER A 130 -9.12 21.69 10.60
N PRO A 131 -9.22 21.65 11.94
CA PRO A 131 -10.49 21.45 12.61
C PRO A 131 -11.59 22.39 12.11
N GLY A 132 -12.74 21.83 11.71
CA GLY A 132 -13.87 22.58 11.19
C GLY A 132 -13.70 23.19 9.80
N ALA A 133 -12.63 22.86 9.07
CA ALA A 133 -12.44 23.35 7.71
C ALA A 133 -13.50 22.75 6.77
N PRO A 134 -14.13 23.56 5.90
CA PRO A 134 -15.04 23.05 4.91
C PRO A 134 -14.31 22.20 3.87
N TYR A 135 -14.94 21.11 3.47
CA TYR A 135 -14.45 20.25 2.41
C TYR A 135 -15.62 19.74 1.56
N SER A 136 -15.44 19.66 0.27
CA SER A 136 -16.45 19.15 -0.66
C SER A 136 -15.98 17.85 -1.29
N TYR A 137 -16.73 16.80 -1.06
CA TYR A 137 -16.47 15.50 -1.67
C TYR A 137 -17.07 15.42 -3.07
N ALA A 138 -16.40 14.73 -3.99
CA ALA A 138 -16.93 14.47 -5.33
C ALA A 138 -17.96 13.33 -5.34
N GLN A 139 -18.06 12.56 -4.25
CA GLN A 139 -19.00 11.46 -4.06
C GLN A 139 -19.79 11.65 -2.77
N HIS A 140 -21.12 11.55 -2.86
CA HIS A 140 -22.05 11.60 -1.73
C HIS A 140 -22.91 10.32 -1.64
N PRO A 141 -22.94 9.63 -0.49
CA PRO A 141 -22.13 9.86 0.71
C PRO A 141 -20.65 9.64 0.47
N ALA A 142 -19.83 10.46 1.15
CA ALA A 142 -18.37 10.32 1.11
C ALA A 142 -17.93 9.01 1.80
N THR A 143 -16.89 8.37 1.26
CA THR A 143 -16.35 7.12 1.82
C THR A 143 -14.87 7.20 2.16
N SER A 144 -14.19 8.27 1.79
CA SER A 144 -12.76 8.51 2.05
C SER A 144 -12.39 9.92 1.59
N GLY A 145 -11.17 10.32 1.84
CA GLY A 145 -10.60 11.61 1.47
C GLY A 145 -10.16 12.39 2.69
N GLU A 146 -9.76 13.64 2.47
CA GLU A 146 -9.41 14.55 3.56
C GLU A 146 -10.63 14.78 4.46
N HIS A 147 -10.42 14.76 5.79
CA HIS A 147 -11.51 14.80 6.74
C HIS A 147 -11.11 15.52 8.04
N ASP A 148 -12.07 15.86 8.87
CA ASP A 148 -11.83 16.52 10.15
C ASP A 148 -11.03 15.60 11.09
N PRO A 149 -10.09 16.13 11.88
CA PRO A 149 -9.30 15.34 12.83
C PRO A 149 -10.11 14.76 14.00
N SER A 150 -11.38 15.16 14.14
CA SER A 150 -12.26 14.68 15.20
C SER A 150 -13.38 13.81 14.61
N PRO A 151 -13.49 12.52 14.98
CA PRO A 151 -14.63 11.70 14.57
C PRO A 151 -15.93 12.19 15.22
N LEU A 152 -17.07 11.76 14.69
CA LEU A 152 -18.34 11.94 15.35
C LEU A 152 -18.35 11.15 16.66
N PRO A 153 -18.85 11.75 17.77
CA PRO A 153 -19.12 11.00 18.99
C PRO A 153 -20.23 9.98 18.71
N ILE A 154 -20.03 8.76 19.17
CA ILE A 154 -21.00 7.67 18.96
C ILE A 154 -22.18 7.84 19.91
N PRO A 155 -23.41 8.06 19.38
CA PRO A 155 -24.59 8.21 20.21
C PRO A 155 -25.01 6.87 20.82
N SER A 156 -25.78 6.92 21.91
CA SER A 156 -26.40 5.73 22.48
C SER A 156 -27.24 5.01 21.41
N GLY A 157 -27.08 3.70 21.31
CA GLY A 157 -27.75 2.90 20.29
C GLY A 157 -27.27 3.15 18.86
N HIS A 158 -26.17 3.90 18.66
CA HIS A 158 -25.52 4.14 17.36
C HIS A 158 -26.41 4.85 16.32
N VAL A 159 -27.45 5.56 16.78
CA VAL A 159 -28.48 6.19 15.95
C VAL A 159 -28.38 7.70 16.04
N PHE A 160 -28.05 8.35 14.94
CA PHE A 160 -28.18 9.80 14.80
C PHE A 160 -29.60 10.17 14.41
N THR A 161 -30.12 11.23 15.00
CA THR A 161 -31.49 11.72 14.75
C THR A 161 -31.56 12.84 13.73
N ALA A 162 -30.41 13.35 13.30
CA ALA A 162 -30.26 14.40 12.29
C ALA A 162 -29.10 14.05 11.32
N PRO A 163 -29.05 14.65 10.12
CA PRO A 163 -27.92 14.53 9.22
C PRO A 163 -26.62 14.90 9.92
N VAL A 164 -25.53 14.19 9.59
CA VAL A 164 -24.20 14.38 10.16
C VAL A 164 -23.29 15.03 9.13
N GLN A 165 -22.24 15.72 9.59
CA GLN A 165 -21.21 16.27 8.72
C GLN A 165 -20.34 15.15 8.14
N GLU A 166 -20.22 15.09 6.83
CA GLU A 166 -19.47 14.03 6.15
C GLU A 166 -17.99 14.02 6.53
N THR A 167 -17.37 15.19 6.76
CA THR A 167 -15.96 15.27 7.15
C THR A 167 -15.66 14.53 8.45
N HIS A 168 -16.55 14.61 9.43
CA HIS A 168 -16.41 13.86 10.67
C HIS A 168 -16.79 12.38 10.49
N ALA A 169 -17.82 12.09 9.69
CA ALA A 169 -18.24 10.73 9.41
C ALA A 169 -17.15 9.93 8.66
N VAL A 170 -16.43 10.57 7.73
CA VAL A 170 -15.29 9.94 7.03
C VAL A 170 -14.19 9.53 8.01
N HIS A 171 -13.95 10.30 9.07
CA HIS A 171 -13.02 9.92 10.13
C HIS A 171 -13.47 8.63 10.86
N ASN A 172 -14.76 8.50 11.16
CA ASN A 172 -15.29 7.24 11.71
C ASN A 172 -15.07 6.05 10.75
N LEU A 173 -15.24 6.26 9.43
CA LEU A 173 -14.94 5.21 8.44
C LEU A 173 -13.45 4.85 8.41
N GLU A 174 -12.55 5.80 8.62
CA GLU A 174 -11.11 5.56 8.74
C GLU A 174 -10.79 4.63 9.92
N HIS A 175 -11.51 4.78 11.02
CA HIS A 175 -11.38 3.95 12.21
C HIS A 175 -12.07 2.57 12.10
N GLY A 176 -12.71 2.27 10.96
CA GLY A 176 -13.30 0.96 10.70
C GLY A 176 -14.78 0.83 11.05
N GLU A 177 -15.43 1.91 11.42
CA GLU A 177 -16.86 1.96 11.52
C GLU A 177 -17.50 1.96 10.13
N ILE A 178 -18.77 1.60 10.05
CA ILE A 178 -19.59 1.73 8.86
C ILE A 178 -20.76 2.65 9.12
N PHE A 179 -21.21 3.36 8.08
CA PHE A 179 -22.43 4.17 8.14
C PHE A 179 -23.51 3.56 7.27
N ILE A 180 -24.73 3.58 7.81
CA ILE A 180 -25.98 3.38 7.10
C ILE A 180 -26.61 4.76 6.94
N TYR A 181 -26.68 5.27 5.71
CA TYR A 181 -27.32 6.54 5.39
C TYR A 181 -28.67 6.30 4.76
N PHE A 182 -29.71 6.94 5.26
CA PHE A 182 -31.06 6.76 4.74
C PHE A 182 -31.74 8.10 4.45
N ARG A 183 -32.57 8.13 3.41
CA ARG A 183 -33.43 9.27 3.10
C ARG A 183 -34.60 9.28 4.09
N ASP A 184 -34.68 10.33 4.91
CA ASP A 184 -35.65 10.48 5.99
C ASP A 184 -36.91 11.26 5.59
N GLN A 185 -36.88 11.95 4.44
CA GLN A 185 -37.99 12.82 4.01
C GLN A 185 -38.01 13.00 2.49
N GLY A 186 -39.15 13.51 1.99
CA GLY A 186 -39.37 13.76 0.57
C GLY A 186 -39.59 12.50 -0.26
N ASP A 187 -39.54 12.66 -1.58
CA ASP A 187 -39.69 11.53 -2.51
C ASP A 187 -38.56 10.52 -2.33
N GLY A 188 -38.93 9.25 -2.19
CA GLY A 188 -37.99 8.18 -1.94
C GLY A 188 -37.55 8.04 -0.48
N ALA A 189 -38.21 8.71 0.49
CA ALA A 189 -38.00 8.44 1.90
C ALA A 189 -38.23 6.96 2.21
N LEU A 190 -37.34 6.37 3.03
CA LEU A 190 -37.46 4.96 3.40
C LEU A 190 -38.72 4.74 4.27
N PRO A 191 -39.44 3.63 4.05
CA PRO A 191 -40.52 3.23 4.95
C PRO A 191 -40.04 3.08 6.40
N LYS A 192 -40.92 3.42 7.33
CA LYS A 192 -40.59 3.42 8.76
C LYS A 192 -40.12 2.06 9.27
N ASP A 193 -40.73 0.98 8.84
CA ASP A 193 -40.35 -0.40 9.20
C ASP A 193 -38.92 -0.74 8.74
N VAL A 194 -38.49 -0.26 7.58
CA VAL A 194 -37.13 -0.43 7.09
C VAL A 194 -36.15 0.35 7.96
N VAL A 195 -36.48 1.61 8.27
CA VAL A 195 -35.63 2.45 9.13
C VAL A 195 -35.53 1.87 10.53
N ASP A 196 -36.63 1.38 11.12
CA ASP A 196 -36.59 0.76 12.45
C ASP A 196 -35.77 -0.53 12.46
N ALA A 197 -35.87 -1.36 11.43
CA ALA A 197 -35.03 -2.54 11.28
C ALA A 197 -33.53 -2.20 11.19
N LEU A 198 -33.18 -1.17 10.43
CA LEU A 198 -31.79 -0.72 10.32
C LEU A 198 -31.27 -0.08 11.62
N LYS A 199 -32.10 0.65 12.37
CA LYS A 199 -31.76 1.14 13.72
C LYS A 199 -31.51 -0.01 14.69
N HIS A 200 -32.28 -1.09 14.58
CA HIS A 200 -32.03 -2.29 15.37
C HIS A 200 -30.67 -2.92 15.04
N VAL A 201 -30.31 -3.02 13.75
CA VAL A 201 -28.98 -3.49 13.34
C VAL A 201 -27.89 -2.61 13.96
N ALA A 202 -27.98 -1.29 13.83
CA ALA A 202 -27.00 -0.36 14.39
C ALA A 202 -26.90 -0.51 15.92
N GLY A 203 -28.03 -0.59 16.63
CA GLY A 203 -28.07 -0.72 18.07
C GLY A 203 -27.55 -2.04 18.63
N THR A 204 -27.48 -3.09 17.82
CA THR A 204 -26.90 -4.40 18.18
C THR A 204 -25.46 -4.58 17.71
N SER A 205 -24.99 -3.70 16.85
CA SER A 205 -23.62 -3.66 16.33
C SER A 205 -22.72 -2.78 17.21
N LYS A 206 -21.43 -3.07 17.21
CA LYS A 206 -20.43 -2.19 17.86
C LYS A 206 -19.88 -1.13 16.90
N ASN A 207 -19.96 -1.37 15.60
CA ASN A 207 -19.23 -0.59 14.61
C ASN A 207 -20.11 -0.12 13.44
N THR A 208 -21.44 -0.20 13.62
CA THR A 208 -22.41 0.27 12.63
C THR A 208 -23.13 1.48 13.17
N LEU A 209 -23.07 2.59 12.44
CA LEU A 209 -23.74 3.85 12.72
C LEU A 209 -24.85 4.05 11.71
N ILE A 210 -25.95 4.70 12.11
CA ILE A 210 -27.04 5.06 11.18
C ILE A 210 -27.40 6.54 11.33
N ALA A 211 -27.54 7.24 10.18
CA ALA A 211 -27.89 8.64 10.14
C ALA A 211 -28.86 8.96 8.99
N PRO A 212 -29.78 9.93 9.17
CA PRO A 212 -30.47 10.55 8.05
C PRO A 212 -29.48 11.16 7.06
N TYR A 213 -29.82 11.11 5.76
CA TYR A 213 -28.99 11.67 4.70
C TYR A 213 -29.83 12.22 3.55
N ARG A 214 -29.48 13.42 3.06
CA ARG A 214 -30.31 14.15 2.09
C ARG A 214 -29.60 14.50 0.80
N GLU A 215 -28.27 14.27 0.73
CA GLU A 215 -27.43 14.71 -0.38
C GLU A 215 -27.07 13.55 -1.32
N PHE A 216 -27.94 12.53 -1.43
CA PHE A 216 -27.74 11.48 -2.42
C PHE A 216 -27.66 12.07 -3.83
N GLN A 217 -26.58 11.77 -4.55
CA GLN A 217 -26.40 12.27 -5.93
C GLN A 217 -27.42 11.70 -6.92
N ASP A 218 -27.90 10.49 -6.66
CA ASP A 218 -28.94 9.84 -7.46
C ASP A 218 -30.27 9.89 -6.69
N SER A 219 -31.29 10.47 -7.33
CA SER A 219 -32.63 10.58 -6.76
C SER A 219 -33.30 9.23 -6.50
N SER A 220 -32.90 8.20 -7.23
CA SER A 220 -33.38 6.82 -7.03
C SER A 220 -32.78 6.15 -5.78
N THR A 221 -31.71 6.70 -5.21
CA THR A 221 -31.07 6.18 -4.01
C THR A 221 -31.80 6.67 -2.76
N SER A 222 -32.23 5.74 -1.93
CA SER A 222 -32.87 6.00 -0.64
C SER A 222 -32.09 5.47 0.55
N LEU A 223 -31.13 4.58 0.30
CA LEU A 223 -30.32 3.91 1.31
C LEU A 223 -28.91 3.73 0.78
N ALA A 224 -27.90 4.00 1.61
CA ALA A 224 -26.51 3.68 1.32
C ALA A 224 -25.80 3.07 2.52
N PHE A 225 -24.89 2.15 2.22
CA PHE A 225 -23.96 1.56 3.15
C PHE A 225 -22.57 2.02 2.78
N ALA A 226 -21.90 2.69 3.71
CA ALA A 226 -20.57 3.26 3.53
C ALA A 226 -19.56 2.67 4.51
N ALA A 227 -18.40 2.28 3.99
CA ALA A 227 -17.19 1.97 4.75
C ALA A 227 -16.02 2.66 4.05
N TRP A 228 -14.84 2.69 4.62
CA TRP A 228 -13.69 3.31 3.96
C TRP A 228 -13.48 2.76 2.54
N ASN A 229 -13.55 3.65 1.54
CA ASN A 229 -13.44 3.30 0.11
C ASN A 229 -14.49 2.28 -0.38
N LYS A 230 -15.60 2.09 0.31
CA LYS A 230 -16.67 1.17 -0.10
C LYS A 230 -18.03 1.83 0.00
N LEU A 231 -18.80 1.68 -1.06
CA LEU A 231 -20.16 2.21 -1.15
C LEU A 231 -21.08 1.17 -1.80
N GLN A 232 -22.24 0.98 -1.20
CA GLN A 232 -23.36 0.24 -1.79
C GLN A 232 -24.63 1.07 -1.64
N THR A 233 -25.41 1.25 -2.71
CA THR A 233 -26.64 2.03 -2.70
C THR A 233 -27.83 1.15 -3.01
N CYS A 234 -29.00 1.48 -2.43
CA CYS A 234 -30.25 0.76 -2.64
C CYS A 234 -31.40 1.73 -2.89
N PRO A 235 -32.43 1.31 -3.68
CA PRO A 235 -33.65 2.09 -3.89
C PRO A 235 -34.57 2.02 -2.66
N GLY A 236 -35.55 2.94 -2.61
CA GLY A 236 -36.56 3.00 -1.55
C GLY A 236 -37.54 1.82 -1.51
N THR A 237 -37.52 0.96 -2.51
CA THR A 237 -38.37 -0.25 -2.58
C THR A 237 -37.81 -1.45 -1.80
N ILE A 238 -36.61 -1.31 -1.19
CA ILE A 238 -36.02 -2.35 -0.37
C ILE A 238 -36.91 -2.67 0.84
N THR A 239 -37.12 -3.94 1.14
CA THR A 239 -37.87 -4.38 2.32
C THR A 239 -37.01 -4.42 3.56
N ALA A 240 -37.62 -4.38 4.77
CA ALA A 240 -36.90 -4.44 6.04
C ALA A 240 -36.00 -5.69 6.16
N GLY A 241 -36.46 -6.86 5.74
CA GLY A 241 -35.68 -8.10 5.76
C GLY A 241 -34.47 -8.06 4.82
N GLN A 242 -34.64 -7.49 3.62
CA GLN A 242 -33.55 -7.30 2.66
C GLN A 242 -32.52 -6.30 3.21
N ALA A 243 -32.98 -5.14 3.72
CA ALA A 243 -32.11 -4.11 4.28
C ALA A 243 -31.28 -4.64 5.46
N THR A 244 -31.90 -5.40 6.36
CA THR A 244 -31.23 -6.09 7.49
C THR A 244 -30.15 -7.06 6.99
N SER A 245 -30.48 -7.89 5.98
CA SER A 245 -29.53 -8.86 5.42
C SER A 245 -28.34 -8.17 4.77
N VAL A 246 -28.59 -7.10 4.00
CA VAL A 246 -27.52 -6.30 3.38
C VAL A 246 -26.66 -5.62 4.44
N ALA A 247 -27.26 -5.01 5.47
CA ALA A 247 -26.57 -4.34 6.55
C ALA A 247 -25.59 -5.27 7.29
N TYR A 248 -26.06 -6.44 7.73
CA TYR A 248 -25.18 -7.42 8.40
C TYR A 248 -24.09 -7.96 7.49
N GLY A 249 -24.38 -8.18 6.20
CA GLY A 249 -23.38 -8.63 5.24
C GLY A 249 -22.32 -7.58 4.95
N PHE A 250 -22.71 -6.32 4.86
CA PHE A 250 -21.81 -5.20 4.66
C PHE A 250 -20.93 -4.97 5.91
N GLU A 251 -21.54 -4.99 7.11
CA GLU A 251 -20.82 -4.93 8.37
C GLU A 251 -19.78 -6.04 8.49
N TYR A 252 -20.19 -7.29 8.28
CA TYR A 252 -19.29 -8.44 8.33
C TYR A 252 -18.08 -8.27 7.38
N ALA A 253 -18.30 -7.76 6.18
CA ALA A 253 -17.26 -7.65 5.18
C ALA A 253 -16.28 -6.48 5.44
N PHE A 254 -16.77 -5.38 6.01
CA PHE A 254 -16.00 -4.15 6.03
C PHE A 254 -15.76 -3.52 7.40
N ALA A 255 -16.59 -3.78 8.41
CA ALA A 255 -16.35 -3.22 9.74
C ALA A 255 -15.10 -3.83 10.37
N CYS A 256 -14.24 -2.99 10.92
CA CYS A 256 -13.01 -3.39 11.60
C CYS A 256 -12.13 -4.35 10.80
N THR A 257 -12.09 -4.19 9.50
CA THR A 257 -11.24 -5.00 8.61
C THR A 257 -10.04 -4.19 8.12
N GLY A 258 -9.07 -4.85 7.46
CA GLY A 258 -7.96 -4.16 6.80
C GLY A 258 -8.35 -3.25 5.63
N ASN A 259 -9.66 -3.07 5.39
CA ASN A 259 -10.18 -2.10 4.45
C ASN A 259 -9.99 -0.66 4.95
N SER A 260 -10.13 -0.40 6.25
CA SER A 260 -9.89 0.91 6.85
C SER A 260 -8.42 1.12 7.19
N PRO A 261 -7.90 2.36 7.13
CA PRO A 261 -6.51 2.67 7.45
C PRO A 261 -6.15 2.41 8.92
N GLU A 262 -7.03 2.78 9.84
CA GLU A 262 -6.80 2.79 11.29
C GLU A 262 -7.87 2.00 12.08
N PRO A 263 -8.10 0.72 11.78
CA PRO A 263 -9.23 -0.03 12.36
C PRO A 263 -9.17 -0.23 13.87
N LYS A 264 -8.04 0.10 14.51
CA LYS A 264 -7.85 -0.06 15.96
C LYS A 264 -7.87 1.25 16.73
N ALA A 265 -7.96 2.39 16.05
CA ALA A 265 -7.88 3.70 16.68
C ALA A 265 -9.20 4.12 17.37
N SER A 266 -10.32 3.54 16.96
CA SER A 266 -11.66 3.95 17.41
C SER A 266 -11.97 3.74 18.89
N GLY A 267 -11.17 2.96 19.62
CA GLY A 267 -11.51 2.61 21.01
C GLY A 267 -12.80 1.79 21.17
N ASN A 268 -13.52 1.52 20.08
CA ASN A 268 -14.82 0.86 20.05
C ASN A 268 -14.75 -0.66 19.90
N GLY A 269 -13.58 -1.22 20.09
CA GLY A 269 -13.41 -2.66 20.15
C GLY A 269 -13.14 -3.34 18.80
N CYS A 270 -12.61 -2.58 17.80
CA CYS A 270 -11.84 -3.21 16.75
C CYS A 270 -10.49 -3.68 17.29
#